data_c700d960b85c83e5a6008158ac825413
#
_entry.id   c700d960b85c83e5a6008158ac825413
#
_cell.length_a   1.000
_cell.length_b   1.000
_cell.length_c   1.000
_cell.angle_alpha   90.00
_cell.angle_beta   90.00
_cell.angle_gamma   90.00
#
_symmetry.space_group_name_H-M   'P 1'
#
loop_
_entity.id
_entity.type
_entity.pdbx_description
1 polymer ?
#
loop_
_entity_poly.entity_id
_entity_poly.type
_entity_poly.pdbx_seq_one_letter_code
_entity_poly.pdbx_strand_id
1 'polypeptide(L)'
;TVDILLLVQEGQPAYIRTVTIVGNDYTHDAVIRKVLLTLPGDIYSQQLLIQSIRNLQTLGFFETLPPDEAIQIKPRDDGDIDLEFRVREKQTGNVNFGISAAASTGLAGFIGYDQPNLFGQAKIGHFRWLFGRRSQDIEISYTDPEIFGTRNSLSIGAQGSRDQFQTFSLGTRRQTGGFFEFGIPIFRLRSTRFYVGYSLFNDDVSDLDGGLG
;
A
#
# COMPACT_ATOMS: atom_id res chain seq x y z
N THR A 1 23.84 -1.33 -50.33
CA THR A 1 23.65 -2.43 -49.38
C THR A 1 24.80 -2.40 -48.41
N VAL A 2 24.49 -2.35 -47.12
CA VAL A 2 25.50 -2.47 -46.05
C VAL A 2 25.28 -3.84 -45.44
N ASP A 3 26.28 -4.71 -45.55
CA ASP A 3 26.24 -6.02 -44.92
C ASP A 3 26.89 -5.89 -43.52
N ILE A 4 26.11 -6.22 -42.51
CA ILE A 4 26.56 -6.22 -41.11
C ILE A 4 26.77 -7.67 -40.69
N LEU A 5 28.02 -8.04 -40.39
CA LEU A 5 28.35 -9.33 -39.79
C LEU A 5 28.49 -9.17 -38.29
N LEU A 6 27.60 -9.81 -37.53
CA LEU A 6 27.69 -9.89 -36.10
C LEU A 6 28.35 -11.20 -35.70
N LEU A 7 29.55 -11.12 -35.12
CA LEU A 7 30.23 -12.26 -34.53
C LEU A 7 29.84 -12.32 -33.06
N VAL A 8 29.07 -13.34 -32.67
CA VAL A 8 28.66 -13.59 -31.30
C VAL A 8 29.50 -14.74 -30.75
N GLN A 9 30.18 -14.50 -29.65
CA GLN A 9 30.87 -15.56 -28.89
C GLN A 9 30.05 -15.80 -27.62
N GLU A 10 29.37 -16.93 -27.55
CA GLU A 10 28.61 -17.33 -26.37
C GLU A 10 29.56 -17.85 -25.29
N GLY A 11 29.37 -17.34 -24.06
CA GLY A 11 30.03 -17.83 -22.86
C GLY A 11 29.14 -18.86 -22.13
N GLN A 12 29.65 -19.39 -21.01
CA GLN A 12 28.84 -20.21 -20.12
C GLN A 12 27.79 -19.34 -19.39
N PRO A 13 26.57 -19.84 -19.13
CA PRO A 13 25.58 -19.10 -18.36
C PRO A 13 26.06 -18.90 -16.92
N ALA A 14 25.97 -17.69 -16.40
CA ALA A 14 26.24 -17.38 -15.00
C ALA A 14 24.95 -17.57 -14.18
N TYR A 15 25.04 -18.29 -13.08
CA TYR A 15 23.93 -18.51 -12.16
C TYR A 15 24.01 -17.55 -10.97
N ILE A 16 22.85 -17.14 -10.47
CA ILE A 16 22.73 -16.35 -9.25
C ILE A 16 22.87 -17.28 -8.05
N ARG A 17 23.91 -17.11 -7.25
CA ARG A 17 24.12 -17.92 -6.05
C ARG A 17 23.38 -17.37 -4.84
N THR A 18 23.55 -16.07 -4.59
CA THR A 18 22.91 -15.42 -3.46
C THR A 18 22.26 -14.12 -3.91
N VAL A 19 21.16 -13.79 -3.23
CA VAL A 19 20.48 -12.50 -3.35
C VAL A 19 20.40 -11.89 -1.96
N THR A 20 21.20 -10.85 -1.73
CA THR A 20 21.24 -10.10 -0.46
C THR A 20 20.51 -8.77 -0.63
N ILE A 21 19.81 -8.33 0.39
CA ILE A 21 19.15 -7.03 0.43
C ILE A 21 19.76 -6.25 1.59
N VAL A 22 20.09 -4.98 1.36
CA VAL A 22 20.69 -4.10 2.37
C VAL A 22 20.03 -2.72 2.34
N GLY A 23 19.90 -2.09 3.53
CA GLY A 23 19.31 -0.76 3.69
C GLY A 23 17.80 -0.77 3.95
N ASN A 24 17.24 -1.94 4.26
CA ASN A 24 15.84 -2.12 4.66
C ASN A 24 15.72 -2.28 6.18
N ASP A 25 15.91 -1.19 6.91
CA ASP A 25 15.92 -1.21 8.37
C ASP A 25 14.53 -1.39 8.98
N TYR A 26 13.49 -0.89 8.30
CA TYR A 26 12.09 -0.95 8.73
C TYR A 26 11.27 -1.96 7.92
N THR A 27 11.43 -1.97 6.59
CA THR A 27 10.66 -2.86 5.71
C THR A 27 11.20 -4.28 5.79
N HIS A 28 10.32 -5.23 6.04
CA HIS A 28 10.69 -6.64 6.12
C HIS A 28 11.25 -7.15 4.79
N ASP A 29 12.31 -7.95 4.88
CA ASP A 29 12.97 -8.60 3.75
C ASP A 29 11.99 -9.36 2.83
N ALA A 30 11.00 -10.01 3.44
CA ALA A 30 9.95 -10.73 2.72
C ALA A 30 9.11 -9.86 1.77
N VAL A 31 8.90 -8.59 2.10
CA VAL A 31 8.18 -7.63 1.24
C VAL A 31 8.97 -7.34 -0.02
N ILE A 32 10.27 -7.15 0.13
CA ILE A 32 11.18 -6.87 -0.98
C ILE A 32 11.31 -8.10 -1.88
N ARG A 33 11.58 -9.28 -1.29
CA ARG A 33 11.76 -10.53 -2.06
C ARG A 33 10.56 -10.89 -2.93
N LYS A 34 9.35 -10.57 -2.53
CA LYS A 34 8.13 -10.83 -3.30
C LYS A 34 8.07 -10.11 -4.65
N VAL A 35 8.73 -8.97 -4.77
CA VAL A 35 8.71 -8.16 -5.99
C VAL A 35 9.95 -8.34 -6.85
N LEU A 36 10.98 -9.04 -6.33
CA LEU A 36 12.16 -9.42 -7.11
C LEU A 36 11.80 -10.54 -8.08
N LEU A 37 12.31 -10.43 -9.30
CA LEU A 37 12.16 -11.43 -10.37
C LEU A 37 13.42 -12.29 -10.54
N THR A 38 14.42 -12.07 -9.69
CA THR A 38 15.69 -12.77 -9.69
C THR A 38 15.86 -13.51 -8.37
N LEU A 39 15.95 -14.83 -8.44
CA LEU A 39 16.06 -15.72 -7.28
C LEU A 39 17.37 -16.48 -7.31
N PRO A 40 17.87 -16.94 -6.15
CA PRO A 40 18.99 -17.87 -6.11
C PRO A 40 18.69 -19.13 -6.95
N GLY A 41 19.64 -19.51 -7.82
CA GLY A 41 19.52 -20.62 -8.77
C GLY A 41 19.07 -20.21 -10.18
N ASP A 42 18.59 -19.00 -10.36
CA ASP A 42 18.23 -18.51 -11.70
C ASP A 42 19.47 -18.18 -12.54
N ILE A 43 19.31 -18.24 -13.86
CA ILE A 43 20.31 -17.71 -14.80
C ILE A 43 20.26 -16.17 -14.72
N TYR A 44 21.43 -15.57 -14.66
CA TYR A 44 21.54 -14.11 -14.67
C TYR A 44 20.88 -13.49 -15.90
N SER A 45 20.02 -12.53 -15.68
CA SER A 45 19.35 -11.75 -16.72
C SER A 45 19.30 -10.27 -16.32
N GLN A 46 20.03 -9.46 -17.06
CA GLN A 46 20.01 -8.00 -16.84
C GLN A 46 18.61 -7.41 -16.97
N GLN A 47 17.79 -7.95 -17.87
CA GLN A 47 16.42 -7.49 -18.07
C GLN A 47 15.57 -7.73 -16.82
N LEU A 48 15.61 -8.94 -16.22
CA LEU A 48 14.88 -9.28 -15.00
C LEU A 48 15.37 -8.46 -13.82
N LEU A 49 16.67 -8.16 -13.77
CA LEU A 49 17.28 -7.33 -12.75
C LEU A 49 16.72 -5.90 -12.78
N ILE A 50 16.74 -5.26 -13.97
CA ILE A 50 16.17 -3.91 -14.15
C ILE A 50 14.67 -3.91 -13.83
N GLN A 51 13.95 -4.96 -14.19
CA GLN A 51 12.53 -5.07 -13.89
C GLN A 51 12.28 -5.25 -12.38
N SER A 52 13.16 -5.95 -11.68
CA SER A 52 13.13 -6.07 -10.21
C SER A 52 13.29 -4.70 -9.54
N ILE A 53 14.23 -3.87 -10.02
CA ILE A 53 14.37 -2.49 -9.52
C ILE A 53 13.08 -1.68 -9.71
N ARG A 54 12.50 -1.75 -10.92
CA ARG A 54 11.25 -1.04 -11.20
C ARG A 54 10.11 -1.50 -10.28
N ASN A 55 10.02 -2.79 -10.04
CA ASN A 55 9.03 -3.35 -9.11
C ASN A 55 9.24 -2.82 -7.69
N LEU A 56 10.50 -2.75 -7.22
CA LEU A 56 10.84 -2.16 -5.93
C LEU A 56 10.43 -0.68 -5.84
N GLN A 57 10.68 0.10 -6.88
CA GLN A 57 10.27 1.51 -6.95
C GLN A 57 8.75 1.65 -6.91
N THR A 58 8.01 0.73 -7.53
CA THR A 58 6.53 0.73 -7.55
C THR A 58 5.91 0.52 -6.16
N LEU A 59 6.62 -0.12 -5.23
CA LEU A 59 6.17 -0.24 -3.83
C LEU A 59 5.99 1.13 -3.16
N GLY A 60 6.76 2.13 -3.59
CA GLY A 60 6.69 3.47 -3.03
C GLY A 60 7.33 3.63 -1.66
N PHE A 61 8.02 2.60 -1.14
CA PHE A 61 8.66 2.61 0.19
C PHE A 61 10.11 3.04 0.16
N PHE A 62 10.71 3.06 -1.03
CA PHE A 62 12.13 3.32 -1.24
C PHE A 62 12.35 4.55 -2.12
N GLU A 63 13.49 5.20 -1.92
CA GLU A 63 13.96 6.22 -2.84
C GLU A 63 14.33 5.60 -4.19
N THR A 64 14.20 6.40 -5.25
CA THR A 64 14.65 5.99 -6.58
C THR A 64 16.16 6.11 -6.64
N LEU A 65 16.84 4.97 -6.66
CA LEU A 65 18.28 4.90 -6.88
C LEU A 65 18.58 4.59 -8.35
N PRO A 66 19.68 5.13 -8.91
CA PRO A 66 20.17 4.71 -10.22
C PRO A 66 20.54 3.21 -10.18
N PRO A 67 20.43 2.48 -11.30
CA PRO A 67 20.66 1.04 -11.32
C PRO A 67 22.04 0.59 -10.82
N ASP A 68 23.08 1.38 -11.05
CA ASP A 68 24.44 1.17 -10.60
C ASP A 68 24.63 1.30 -9.08
N GLU A 69 23.81 2.14 -8.43
CA GLU A 69 23.75 2.23 -6.96
C GLU A 69 22.82 1.18 -6.34
N ALA A 70 21.71 0.90 -7.04
CA ALA A 70 20.67 -0.01 -6.54
C ALA A 70 21.10 -1.48 -6.54
N ILE A 71 22.07 -1.86 -7.40
CA ILE A 71 22.52 -3.24 -7.52
C ILE A 71 24.03 -3.31 -7.57
N GLN A 72 24.58 -4.21 -6.77
CA GLN A 72 25.97 -4.62 -6.88
C GLN A 72 26.02 -6.09 -7.31
N ILE A 73 26.71 -6.33 -8.43
CA ILE A 73 26.98 -7.66 -8.95
C ILE A 73 28.40 -8.05 -8.52
N LYS A 74 28.53 -9.16 -7.80
CA LYS A 74 29.81 -9.67 -7.32
C LYS A 74 30.13 -10.98 -8.07
N PRO A 75 31.03 -10.95 -9.07
CA PRO A 75 31.47 -12.17 -9.74
C PRO A 75 32.18 -13.10 -8.76
N ARG A 76 32.02 -14.40 -8.96
CA ARG A 76 32.67 -15.47 -8.20
C ARG A 76 33.69 -16.19 -9.07
N ASP A 77 34.63 -16.89 -8.45
CA ASP A 77 35.69 -17.62 -9.14
C ASP A 77 35.14 -18.82 -9.95
N ASP A 78 33.96 -19.33 -9.61
CA ASP A 78 33.27 -20.41 -10.32
C ASP A 78 32.48 -19.95 -11.56
N GLY A 79 32.50 -18.66 -11.88
CA GLY A 79 31.76 -18.07 -12.99
C GLY A 79 30.32 -17.67 -12.65
N ASP A 80 29.85 -17.99 -11.46
CA ASP A 80 28.56 -17.57 -10.94
C ASP A 80 28.61 -16.17 -10.31
N ILE A 81 27.47 -15.63 -9.88
CA ILE A 81 27.39 -14.30 -9.33
C ILE A 81 26.60 -14.25 -8.04
N ASP A 82 26.97 -13.33 -7.17
CA ASP A 82 26.17 -12.90 -6.02
C ASP A 82 25.57 -11.51 -6.34
N LEU A 83 24.28 -11.35 -6.03
CA LEU A 83 23.58 -10.09 -6.19
C LEU A 83 23.32 -9.44 -4.82
N GLU A 84 23.60 -8.15 -4.75
CA GLU A 84 23.25 -7.31 -3.60
C GLU A 84 22.35 -6.18 -4.07
N PHE A 85 21.09 -6.22 -3.62
CA PHE A 85 20.15 -5.12 -3.81
C PHE A 85 20.30 -4.12 -2.69
N ARG A 86 20.58 -2.88 -3.04
CA ARG A 86 20.66 -1.77 -2.10
C ARG A 86 19.40 -0.93 -2.21
N VAL A 87 18.75 -0.75 -1.08
CA VAL A 87 17.56 0.11 -0.98
C VAL A 87 17.83 1.22 0.03
N ARG A 88 17.15 2.34 -0.16
CA ARG A 88 17.12 3.43 0.80
C ARG A 88 15.68 3.70 1.13
N GLU A 89 15.31 3.49 2.38
CA GLU A 89 13.93 3.69 2.81
C GLU A 89 13.58 5.17 2.89
N LYS A 90 12.35 5.49 2.56
CA LYS A 90 11.78 6.81 2.74
C LYS A 90 10.61 6.76 3.72
N GLN A 91 10.29 7.90 4.32
CA GLN A 91 9.09 8.00 5.12
C GLN A 91 7.85 7.78 4.25
N THR A 92 7.05 6.78 4.61
CA THR A 92 5.84 6.39 3.86
C THR A 92 4.55 6.92 4.49
N GLY A 93 4.59 7.23 5.79
CA GLY A 93 3.44 7.79 6.49
C GLY A 93 3.15 9.23 6.05
N ASN A 94 1.88 9.52 5.78
CA ASN A 94 1.42 10.83 5.36
C ASN A 94 0.38 11.36 6.36
N VAL A 95 0.62 12.57 6.88
CA VAL A 95 -0.33 13.28 7.74
C VAL A 95 -1.01 14.37 6.93
N ASN A 96 -2.32 14.32 6.86
CA ASN A 96 -3.15 15.29 6.18
C ASN A 96 -3.96 16.08 7.22
N PHE A 97 -4.01 17.39 7.09
CA PHE A 97 -4.89 18.21 7.92
C PHE A 97 -5.44 19.39 7.13
N GLY A 98 -6.57 19.89 7.56
CA GLY A 98 -7.19 21.02 6.90
C GLY A 98 -8.40 21.55 7.65
N ILE A 99 -8.93 22.66 7.15
CA ILE A 99 -10.16 23.27 7.61
C ILE A 99 -11.16 23.34 6.46
N SER A 100 -12.44 23.17 6.78
CA SER A 100 -13.54 23.25 5.84
C SER A 100 -14.61 24.18 6.41
N ALA A 101 -15.23 24.99 5.57
CA ALA A 101 -16.38 25.83 5.92
C ALA A 101 -17.46 25.63 4.88
N ALA A 102 -18.63 25.17 5.31
CA ALA A 102 -19.80 24.99 4.45
C ALA A 102 -21.08 25.38 5.19
N ALA A 103 -22.10 25.83 4.45
CA ALA A 103 -23.36 26.25 5.04
C ALA A 103 -24.07 25.12 5.82
N SER A 104 -23.94 23.87 5.36
CA SER A 104 -24.51 22.68 5.96
C SER A 104 -23.75 22.21 7.21
N THR A 105 -22.42 22.11 7.13
CA THR A 105 -21.57 21.54 8.21
C THR A 105 -20.98 22.59 9.16
N GLY A 106 -21.04 23.88 8.77
CA GLY A 106 -20.38 24.97 9.51
C GLY A 106 -18.85 24.90 9.34
N LEU A 107 -18.13 25.36 10.36
CA LEU A 107 -16.67 25.27 10.43
C LEU A 107 -16.28 23.91 11.02
N ALA A 108 -15.43 23.20 10.31
CA ALA A 108 -14.85 21.92 10.73
C ALA A 108 -13.37 21.84 10.41
N GLY A 109 -12.62 21.13 11.22
CA GLY A 109 -11.24 20.74 10.95
C GLY A 109 -11.14 19.25 10.74
N PHE A 110 -10.10 18.79 10.06
CA PHE A 110 -9.79 17.36 9.98
C PHE A 110 -8.29 17.11 10.11
N ILE A 111 -7.98 15.93 10.61
CA ILE A 111 -6.66 15.33 10.60
C ILE A 111 -6.79 13.91 10.08
N GLY A 112 -5.89 13.51 9.19
CA GLY A 112 -5.80 12.16 8.65
C GLY A 112 -4.38 11.65 8.72
N TYR A 113 -4.23 10.34 8.81
CA TYR A 113 -2.96 9.63 8.76
C TYR A 113 -3.10 8.40 7.88
N ASP A 114 -2.24 8.32 6.87
CA ASP A 114 -2.17 7.23 5.92
C ASP A 114 -0.78 6.58 6.01
N GLN A 115 -0.73 5.27 6.28
CA GLN A 115 0.50 4.51 6.35
C GLN A 115 0.43 3.28 5.44
N PRO A 116 1.05 3.31 4.24
CA PRO A 116 0.99 2.19 3.29
C PRO A 116 1.95 1.04 3.62
N ASN A 117 2.88 1.24 4.55
CA ASN A 117 3.83 0.22 4.98
C ASN A 117 3.80 0.06 6.51
N LEU A 118 2.61 -0.23 7.03
CA LEU A 118 2.40 -0.40 8.46
C LEU A 118 3.22 -1.60 8.99
N PHE A 119 4.00 -1.37 10.04
CA PHE A 119 4.92 -2.35 10.63
C PHE A 119 5.97 -2.92 9.66
N GLY A 120 6.27 -2.20 8.56
CA GLY A 120 7.23 -2.68 7.56
C GLY A 120 6.76 -3.88 6.74
N GLN A 121 5.46 -4.20 6.76
CA GLN A 121 4.88 -5.41 6.16
C GLN A 121 4.05 -5.14 4.89
N ALA A 122 4.17 -3.94 4.31
CA ALA A 122 3.35 -3.48 3.18
C ALA A 122 1.85 -3.54 3.45
N LYS A 123 1.45 -3.45 4.73
CA LYS A 123 0.06 -3.36 5.16
C LYS A 123 -0.34 -1.90 5.23
N ILE A 124 -1.62 -1.61 5.03
CA ILE A 124 -2.11 -0.23 4.95
C ILE A 124 -2.92 0.08 6.20
N GLY A 125 -2.54 1.15 6.89
CA GLY A 125 -3.31 1.75 7.97
C GLY A 125 -3.84 3.10 7.54
N HIS A 126 -5.11 3.37 7.82
CA HIS A 126 -5.76 4.64 7.58
C HIS A 126 -6.47 5.09 8.85
N PHE A 127 -6.32 6.37 9.19
CA PHE A 127 -7.05 7.03 10.26
C PHE A 127 -7.48 8.41 9.77
N ARG A 128 -8.72 8.77 10.04
CA ARG A 128 -9.25 10.10 9.76
C ARG A 128 -10.14 10.55 10.90
N TRP A 129 -9.99 11.79 11.32
CA TRP A 129 -10.84 12.44 12.29
C TRP A 129 -11.26 13.82 11.78
N LEU A 130 -12.55 14.00 11.57
CA LEU A 130 -13.18 15.27 11.28
C LEU A 130 -13.86 15.78 12.55
N PHE A 131 -13.57 16.99 12.94
CA PHE A 131 -14.10 17.62 14.15
C PHE A 131 -14.70 18.98 13.83
N GLY A 132 -15.97 19.15 14.17
CA GLY A 132 -16.71 20.37 13.95
C GLY A 132 -17.88 20.47 14.90
N ARG A 133 -18.54 21.65 14.91
CA ARG A 133 -19.71 21.84 15.79
C ARG A 133 -20.92 21.04 15.32
N ARG A 134 -21.10 20.90 14.01
CA ARG A 134 -22.28 20.26 13.40
C ARG A 134 -21.97 18.87 12.84
N SER A 135 -20.74 18.62 12.44
CA SER A 135 -20.31 17.35 11.88
C SER A 135 -19.06 16.88 12.59
N GLN A 136 -19.06 15.64 13.01
CA GLN A 136 -17.93 14.92 13.59
C GLN A 136 -17.88 13.54 12.94
N ASP A 137 -16.70 13.11 12.52
CA ASP A 137 -16.50 11.82 11.91
C ASP A 137 -15.15 11.25 12.35
N ILE A 138 -15.13 9.97 12.68
CA ILE A 138 -13.90 9.23 12.96
C ILE A 138 -13.92 7.94 12.17
N GLU A 139 -12.85 7.69 11.44
CA GLU A 139 -12.68 6.51 10.62
C GLU A 139 -11.30 5.89 10.89
N ILE A 140 -11.28 4.59 11.07
CA ILE A 140 -10.05 3.80 11.15
C ILE A 140 -10.20 2.56 10.29
N SER A 141 -9.20 2.27 9.48
CA SER A 141 -9.16 1.04 8.70
C SER A 141 -7.77 0.44 8.60
N TYR A 142 -7.75 -0.84 8.39
CA TYR A 142 -6.56 -1.66 8.20
C TYR A 142 -6.78 -2.58 7.01
N THR A 143 -5.78 -2.62 6.12
CA THR A 143 -5.80 -3.50 4.95
C THR A 143 -4.52 -4.33 4.90
N ASP A 144 -4.68 -5.64 4.84
CA ASP A 144 -3.62 -6.58 4.51
C ASP A 144 -3.82 -7.03 3.05
N PRO A 145 -2.96 -6.61 2.12
CA PRO A 145 -3.09 -6.95 0.70
C PRO A 145 -2.77 -8.41 0.39
N GLU A 146 -2.15 -9.14 1.34
CA GLU A 146 -1.69 -10.52 1.18
C GLU A 146 -1.83 -11.32 2.48
N ILE A 147 -3.07 -11.47 2.94
CA ILE A 147 -3.36 -12.14 4.21
C ILE A 147 -2.82 -13.59 4.21
N PHE A 148 -2.17 -13.97 5.30
CA PHE A 148 -1.55 -15.30 5.50
C PHE A 148 -0.55 -15.70 4.40
N GLY A 149 0.13 -14.72 3.76
CA GLY A 149 1.07 -14.97 2.67
C GLY A 149 0.42 -15.46 1.39
N THR A 150 -0.91 -15.35 1.29
CA THR A 150 -1.66 -15.63 0.06
C THR A 150 -1.82 -14.36 -0.77
N ARG A 151 -2.32 -14.48 -1.98
CA ARG A 151 -2.65 -13.32 -2.83
C ARG A 151 -4.02 -12.69 -2.49
N ASN A 152 -4.69 -13.20 -1.47
CA ASN A 152 -5.97 -12.66 -1.00
C ASN A 152 -5.72 -11.41 -0.14
N SER A 153 -6.63 -10.46 -0.21
CA SER A 153 -6.58 -9.27 0.64
C SER A 153 -7.71 -9.26 1.66
N LEU A 154 -7.44 -8.64 2.80
CA LEU A 154 -8.44 -8.39 3.83
C LEU A 154 -8.40 -6.92 4.22
N SER A 155 -9.55 -6.26 4.17
CA SER A 155 -9.74 -4.93 4.73
C SER A 155 -10.76 -4.99 5.86
N ILE A 156 -10.45 -4.35 6.97
CA ILE A 156 -11.36 -4.17 8.10
C ILE A 156 -11.36 -2.70 8.51
N GLY A 157 -12.50 -2.19 8.94
CA GLY A 157 -12.57 -0.82 9.40
C GLY A 157 -13.76 -0.57 10.30
N ALA A 158 -13.68 0.53 11.04
CA ALA A 158 -14.74 1.05 11.87
C ALA A 158 -14.88 2.56 11.65
N GLN A 159 -16.10 3.05 11.71
CA GLN A 159 -16.41 4.47 11.59
C GLN A 159 -17.50 4.88 12.56
N GLY A 160 -17.43 6.13 13.00
CA GLY A 160 -18.46 6.77 13.80
C GLY A 160 -18.65 8.20 13.32
N SER A 161 -19.89 8.57 13.00
CA SER A 161 -20.22 9.94 12.62
C SER A 161 -21.33 10.51 13.46
N ARG A 162 -21.33 11.84 13.62
CA ARG A 162 -22.38 12.61 14.23
C ARG A 162 -22.61 13.87 13.41
N ASP A 163 -23.80 13.98 12.83
CA ASP A 163 -24.19 15.12 12.03
C ASP A 163 -25.44 15.80 12.61
N GLN A 164 -25.38 17.13 12.72
CA GLN A 164 -26.54 17.96 13.07
C GLN A 164 -27.13 18.60 11.81
N PHE A 165 -28.39 18.35 11.54
CA PHE A 165 -29.09 18.91 10.40
C PHE A 165 -30.14 19.95 10.83
N GLN A 166 -30.38 20.97 9.97
CA GLN A 166 -31.24 22.12 10.25
C GLN A 166 -32.19 22.43 9.07
N THR A 167 -32.52 21.44 8.23
CA THR A 167 -33.21 21.76 6.95
C THR A 167 -34.73 21.88 7.11
N PHE A 168 -35.38 21.07 7.94
CA PHE A 168 -36.84 21.14 8.21
C PHE A 168 -37.18 20.94 9.70
N SER A 169 -36.29 20.30 10.43
CA SER A 169 -36.30 20.13 11.89
C SER A 169 -34.86 20.14 12.40
N LEU A 170 -34.70 20.55 13.66
CA LEU A 170 -33.38 20.43 14.32
C LEU A 170 -33.22 18.98 14.79
N GLY A 171 -32.26 18.28 14.20
CA GLY A 171 -31.99 16.90 14.55
C GLY A 171 -30.52 16.55 14.58
N THR A 172 -30.20 15.45 15.22
CA THR A 172 -28.89 14.84 15.27
C THR A 172 -28.97 13.43 14.74
N ARG A 173 -28.14 13.12 13.77
CA ARG A 173 -27.90 11.77 13.26
C ARG A 173 -26.58 11.25 13.81
N ARG A 174 -26.58 10.10 14.39
CA ARG A 174 -25.40 9.35 14.80
C ARG A 174 -25.35 8.05 14.02
N GLN A 175 -24.25 7.78 13.36
CA GLN A 175 -24.00 6.54 12.69
C GLN A 175 -22.73 5.91 13.25
N THR A 176 -22.79 4.65 13.64
CA THR A 176 -21.63 3.89 14.11
C THR A 176 -21.66 2.52 13.48
N GLY A 177 -20.53 2.09 12.97
CA GLY A 177 -20.48 0.80 12.31
C GLY A 177 -19.08 0.38 11.94
N GLY A 178 -19.04 -0.73 11.24
CA GLY A 178 -17.80 -1.28 10.72
C GLY A 178 -18.02 -2.12 9.48
N PHE A 179 -16.95 -2.45 8.84
CA PHE A 179 -16.95 -3.28 7.64
C PHE A 179 -15.78 -4.25 7.64
N PHE A 180 -15.94 -5.32 6.92
CA PHE A 180 -14.85 -6.13 6.44
C PHE A 180 -15.03 -6.42 4.94
N GLU A 181 -13.93 -6.53 4.24
CA GLU A 181 -13.90 -6.85 2.81
C GLU A 181 -12.78 -7.85 2.55
N PHE A 182 -13.11 -8.90 1.82
CA PHE A 182 -12.17 -9.94 1.41
C PHE A 182 -12.02 -9.94 -0.10
N GLY A 183 -10.77 -9.81 -0.58
CA GLY A 183 -10.44 -9.76 -2.00
C GLY A 183 -9.76 -11.04 -2.46
N ILE A 184 -10.28 -11.64 -3.52
CA ILE A 184 -9.79 -12.89 -4.12
C ILE A 184 -9.28 -12.58 -5.54
N PRO A 185 -8.01 -12.85 -5.88
CA PRO A 185 -7.53 -12.68 -7.25
C PRO A 185 -8.17 -13.70 -8.19
N ILE A 186 -8.59 -13.25 -9.37
CA ILE A 186 -9.14 -14.15 -10.38
C ILE A 186 -7.99 -14.77 -11.15
N PHE A 187 -7.85 -16.09 -11.09
CA PHE A 187 -6.70 -16.87 -11.56
C PHE A 187 -6.26 -16.61 -13.01
N ARG A 188 -7.19 -16.27 -13.89
CA ARG A 188 -6.90 -16.00 -15.33
C ARG A 188 -6.68 -14.53 -15.66
N LEU A 189 -7.02 -13.61 -14.76
CA LEU A 189 -6.95 -12.17 -14.99
C LEU A 189 -5.97 -11.54 -13.99
N ARG A 190 -4.73 -11.35 -14.40
CA ARG A 190 -3.63 -10.90 -13.52
C ARG A 190 -3.90 -9.59 -12.75
N SER A 191 -4.77 -8.74 -13.27
CA SER A 191 -5.09 -7.43 -12.69
C SER A 191 -6.51 -7.34 -12.11
N THR A 192 -7.25 -8.46 -12.03
CA THR A 192 -8.65 -8.45 -11.59
C THR A 192 -8.79 -9.19 -10.26
N ARG A 193 -9.50 -8.57 -9.32
CA ARG A 193 -9.87 -9.17 -8.05
C ARG A 193 -11.38 -9.14 -7.88
N PHE A 194 -11.91 -10.15 -7.26
CA PHE A 194 -13.29 -10.23 -6.81
C PHE A 194 -13.33 -9.88 -5.32
N TYR A 195 -14.20 -8.96 -4.93
CA TYR A 195 -14.33 -8.53 -3.55
C TYR A 195 -15.68 -8.95 -2.98
N VAL A 196 -15.65 -9.50 -1.77
CA VAL A 196 -16.83 -9.81 -0.97
C VAL A 196 -16.68 -9.07 0.33
N GLY A 197 -17.63 -8.21 0.65
CA GLY A 197 -17.62 -7.44 1.86
C GLY A 197 -18.96 -7.46 2.57
N TYR A 198 -18.92 -7.19 3.86
CA TYR A 198 -20.08 -6.97 4.69
C TYR A 198 -19.87 -5.72 5.55
N SER A 199 -20.89 -4.89 5.62
CA SER A 199 -20.88 -3.70 6.48
C SER A 199 -22.12 -3.69 7.35
N LEU A 200 -21.95 -3.32 8.60
CA LEU A 200 -23.01 -3.15 9.58
C LEU A 200 -22.94 -1.74 10.16
N PHE A 201 -24.03 -1.01 10.04
CA PHE A 201 -24.14 0.33 10.60
C PHE A 201 -25.41 0.43 11.45
N ASN A 202 -25.24 1.02 12.64
CA ASN A 202 -26.35 1.49 13.45
C ASN A 202 -26.56 2.98 13.20
N ASP A 203 -27.79 3.37 12.95
CA ASP A 203 -28.15 4.74 12.59
C ASP A 203 -29.24 5.23 13.58
N ASP A 204 -28.85 6.16 14.45
CA ASP A 204 -29.73 6.76 15.44
C ASP A 204 -30.05 8.20 15.03
N VAL A 205 -31.30 8.49 14.81
CA VAL A 205 -31.80 9.84 14.53
C VAL A 205 -32.62 10.36 15.69
N SER A 206 -32.21 11.48 16.25
CA SER A 206 -32.94 12.15 17.34
C SER A 206 -33.34 13.56 16.92
N ASP A 207 -34.63 13.85 16.97
CA ASP A 207 -35.16 15.20 16.79
C ASP A 207 -34.98 16.00 18.08
N LEU A 208 -34.48 17.22 17.99
CA LEU A 208 -34.33 18.16 19.10
C LEU A 208 -35.65 18.90 19.40
N ASP A 209 -36.68 18.72 18.57
CA ASP A 209 -37.98 19.43 18.65
C ASP A 209 -39.03 18.68 19.53
N GLY A 210 -38.62 17.63 20.24
CA GLY A 210 -39.54 16.84 21.14
C GLY A 210 -39.81 17.45 22.51
N GLY A 211 -39.86 18.77 22.64
CA GLY A 211 -40.03 19.42 23.95
C GLY A 211 -40.89 20.68 24.00
N LEU A 212 -42.00 20.72 23.28
CA LEU A 212 -43.10 21.67 23.56
C LEU A 212 -44.44 20.92 23.48
N GLY A 213 -44.77 20.24 24.53
CA GLY A 213 -46.09 19.74 24.84
C GLY A 213 -46.44 20.11 26.26
#